data_f949809f49adc5a806b93050cbf2ba57
#
_entry.id   f949809f49adc5a806b93050cbf2ba57
#
_cell.length_a   1.000
_cell.length_b   1.000
_cell.length_c   1.000
_cell.angle_alpha   90.00
_cell.angle_beta   90.00
_cell.angle_gamma   90.00
#
_symmetry.space_group_name_H-M   'P 1'
#
loop_
_entity.id
_entity.type
_entity.pdbx_description
1 polymer ?
#
loop_
_entity_poly.entity_id
_entity_poly.type
_entity_poly.pdbx_seq_one_letter_code
_entity_poly.pdbx_strand_id
1 'polypeptide(L)'
;MDIASSAITATATTASGNLKQDYYTVTIAVTAASGTNETYAVEVQEYSDRRAAWETVYMFPLITATGRSVSPTLKRSGNRVRYVQTIGGTDSPTFTRSISLGAAPANDK
;
A
#
# COMPACT_ATOMS: atom_id res chain seq x y z
N MET A 1 -9.86 0.17 1.18
CA MET A 1 -9.57 1.30 0.27
C MET A 1 -8.76 0.78 -0.90
N ASP A 2 -9.25 1.04 -2.10
CA ASP A 2 -8.67 0.48 -3.32
C ASP A 2 -8.15 1.61 -4.22
N ILE A 3 -7.04 1.32 -4.90
CA ILE A 3 -6.52 2.18 -5.96
C ILE A 3 -6.62 1.38 -7.26
N ALA A 4 -7.38 1.90 -8.22
CA ALA A 4 -7.51 1.26 -9.51
C ALA A 4 -6.16 1.25 -10.25
N SER A 5 -6.01 0.32 -11.20
CA SER A 5 -4.79 0.20 -11.98
C SER A 5 -4.47 1.54 -12.67
N SER A 6 -3.31 2.07 -12.38
CA SER A 6 -2.84 3.35 -12.92
C SER A 6 -1.34 3.46 -12.74
N ALA A 7 -0.73 4.36 -13.51
CA ALA A 7 0.70 4.59 -13.40
C ALA A 7 1.00 5.57 -12.26
N ILE A 8 2.08 5.29 -11.54
CA ILE A 8 2.63 6.22 -10.57
C ILE A 8 4.06 6.56 -10.97
N THR A 9 4.36 7.84 -11.02
CA THR A 9 5.65 8.34 -11.49
C THR A 9 6.39 9.16 -10.44
N ALA A 10 5.78 9.42 -9.30
CA ALA A 10 6.37 10.22 -8.24
C ALA A 10 5.88 9.74 -6.88
N THR A 11 6.70 9.97 -5.87
CA THR A 11 6.32 9.69 -4.48
C THR A 11 5.03 10.43 -4.12
N ALA A 12 4.11 9.72 -3.49
CA ALA A 12 2.80 10.26 -3.15
C ALA A 12 2.22 9.57 -1.93
N THR A 13 1.40 10.31 -1.20
CA THR A 13 0.57 9.74 -0.14
C THR A 13 -0.88 9.80 -0.61
N THR A 14 -1.57 8.67 -0.57
CA THR A 14 -2.96 8.62 -1.01
C THR A 14 -3.86 9.39 -0.06
N ALA A 15 -5.02 9.82 -0.58
CA ALA A 15 -6.08 10.30 0.29
C ALA A 15 -6.52 9.16 1.22
N SER A 16 -6.92 9.50 2.44
CA SER A 16 -7.34 8.48 3.39
C SER A 16 -8.72 7.94 3.03
N GLY A 17 -8.93 6.66 3.33
CA GLY A 17 -10.22 6.01 3.20
C GLY A 17 -10.68 5.44 4.53
N ASN A 18 -11.97 5.18 4.65
CA ASN A 18 -12.51 4.56 5.85
C ASN A 18 -12.06 3.11 5.94
N LEU A 19 -11.75 2.67 7.14
CA LEU A 19 -11.35 1.29 7.43
C LEU A 19 -12.38 0.71 8.40
N LYS A 20 -13.16 -0.25 7.92
CA LYS A 20 -14.27 -0.84 8.68
C LYS A 20 -14.03 -2.29 9.05
N GLN A 21 -13.14 -2.97 8.35
CA GLN A 21 -12.86 -4.39 8.60
C GLN A 21 -11.97 -4.52 9.84
N ASP A 22 -12.33 -5.43 10.75
CA ASP A 22 -11.49 -5.70 11.91
C ASP A 22 -10.18 -6.37 11.52
N TYR A 23 -10.21 -7.22 10.50
CA TYR A 23 -9.04 -7.89 9.93
C TYR A 23 -9.05 -7.69 8.43
N TYR A 24 -7.88 -7.41 7.86
CA TYR A 24 -7.78 -7.14 6.44
C TYR A 24 -6.41 -7.51 5.88
N THR A 25 -6.34 -7.64 4.57
CA THR A 25 -5.08 -7.77 3.84
C THR A 25 -5.02 -6.69 2.78
N VAL A 26 -3.80 -6.29 2.42
CA VAL A 26 -3.55 -5.34 1.35
C VAL A 26 -2.77 -6.07 0.26
N THR A 27 -3.23 -5.97 -0.98
CA THR A 27 -2.59 -6.57 -2.15
C THR A 27 -2.15 -5.48 -3.10
N ILE A 28 -0.87 -5.55 -3.52
CA ILE A 28 -0.33 -4.68 -4.54
C ILE A 28 -0.06 -5.53 -5.77
N ALA A 29 -0.61 -5.14 -6.91
CA ALA A 29 -0.35 -5.82 -8.18
C ALA A 29 0.34 -4.83 -9.11
N VAL A 30 1.59 -5.11 -9.48
CA VAL A 30 2.37 -4.32 -10.42
C VAL A 30 2.36 -5.04 -11.76
N THR A 31 1.79 -4.39 -12.77
CA THR A 31 1.65 -4.97 -14.10
C THR A 31 2.68 -4.45 -15.10
N ALA A 32 3.32 -3.32 -14.81
CA ALA A 32 4.38 -2.77 -15.64
C ALA A 32 5.33 -1.95 -14.76
N ALA A 33 6.61 -1.99 -15.09
CA ALA A 33 7.64 -1.20 -14.42
C ALA A 33 8.65 -0.76 -15.45
N SER A 34 9.10 0.49 -15.37
CA SER A 34 10.10 1.03 -16.28
C SER A 34 10.98 2.05 -15.56
N GLY A 35 12.16 2.32 -16.14
CA GLY A 35 13.16 3.19 -15.55
C GLY A 35 14.46 2.43 -15.34
N THR A 36 15.42 3.05 -14.65
CA THR A 36 16.70 2.44 -14.32
C THR A 36 16.81 2.33 -12.81
N ASN A 37 17.06 1.11 -12.31
CA ASN A 37 17.11 0.83 -10.87
C ASN A 37 15.82 1.30 -10.17
N GLU A 38 14.71 1.10 -10.85
CA GLU A 38 13.40 1.56 -10.35
C GLU A 38 13.01 0.79 -9.10
N THR A 39 12.50 1.52 -8.11
CA THR A 39 12.02 0.95 -6.85
C THR A 39 10.67 1.55 -6.49
N TYR A 40 9.83 0.73 -5.85
CA TYR A 40 8.52 1.15 -5.40
C TYR A 40 8.31 0.61 -3.98
N ALA A 41 8.13 1.51 -3.04
CA ALA A 41 7.93 1.15 -1.64
C ALA A 41 6.56 1.62 -1.19
N VAL A 42 5.86 0.77 -0.44
CA VAL A 42 4.53 1.09 0.06
C VAL A 42 4.49 0.83 1.56
N GLU A 43 4.05 1.84 2.31
CA GLU A 43 3.70 1.70 3.71
C GLU A 43 2.19 1.78 3.85
N VAL A 44 1.62 0.88 4.64
CA VAL A 44 0.22 0.94 5.04
C VAL A 44 0.17 1.66 6.37
N GLN A 45 -0.59 2.75 6.43
CA GLN A 45 -0.74 3.55 7.64
C GLN A 45 -2.19 3.62 8.07
N GLU A 46 -2.43 3.57 9.37
CA GLU A 46 -3.74 3.79 9.97
C GLU A 46 -3.71 5.02 10.84
N TYR A 47 -4.82 5.75 10.88
CA TYR A 47 -4.93 6.93 11.73
C TYR A 47 -5.33 6.52 13.15
N SER A 48 -4.50 6.88 14.11
CA SER A 48 -4.76 6.63 15.52
C SER A 48 -5.47 7.84 16.13
N ASP A 49 -6.74 7.68 16.49
CA ASP A 49 -7.50 8.76 17.14
C ASP A 49 -6.92 9.10 18.50
N ARG A 50 -6.37 8.10 19.19
CA ARG A 50 -5.77 8.28 20.51
C ARG A 50 -4.56 9.21 20.44
N ARG A 51 -3.71 9.05 19.41
CA ARG A 51 -2.51 9.85 19.25
C ARG A 51 -2.67 11.01 18.30
N ALA A 52 -3.81 11.09 17.62
CA ALA A 52 -4.08 12.07 16.58
C ALA A 52 -2.96 12.07 15.52
N ALA A 53 -2.53 10.89 15.10
CA ALA A 53 -1.40 10.73 14.18
C ALA A 53 -1.57 9.49 13.32
N TRP A 54 -0.93 9.50 12.15
CA TRP A 54 -0.82 8.34 11.29
C TRP A 54 0.31 7.45 11.77
N GLU A 55 0.04 6.14 11.82
CA GLU A 55 1.02 5.15 12.27
C GLU A 55 1.18 4.08 11.20
N THR A 56 2.43 3.69 10.95
CA THR A 56 2.72 2.61 10.01
C THR A 56 2.36 1.27 10.66
N VAL A 57 1.47 0.51 10.00
CA VAL A 57 1.07 -0.80 10.47
C VAL A 57 1.71 -1.92 9.66
N TYR A 58 2.18 -1.64 8.45
CA TYR A 58 2.91 -2.62 7.65
C TYR A 58 3.70 -1.93 6.54
N MET A 59 4.93 -2.41 6.32
CA MET A 59 5.77 -1.99 5.20
C MET A 59 5.99 -3.18 4.28
N PHE A 60 5.63 -3.02 3.01
CA PHE A 60 5.90 -4.05 2.02
C PHE A 60 7.39 -4.12 1.72
N PRO A 61 7.92 -5.31 1.42
CA PRO A 61 9.27 -5.41 0.86
C PRO A 61 9.38 -4.57 -0.41
N LEU A 62 10.58 -4.06 -0.67
CA LEU A 62 10.82 -3.20 -1.82
C LEU A 62 10.45 -3.92 -3.12
N ILE A 63 9.67 -3.26 -3.97
CA ILE A 63 9.22 -3.80 -5.24
C ILE A 63 10.11 -3.24 -6.34
N THR A 64 10.67 -4.13 -7.15
CA THR A 64 11.59 -3.74 -8.22
C THR A 64 11.17 -4.30 -9.58
N ALA A 65 10.07 -5.05 -9.64
CA ALA A 65 9.61 -5.70 -10.86
C ALA A 65 8.11 -5.94 -10.80
N THR A 66 7.55 -6.41 -11.91
CA THR A 66 6.14 -6.80 -11.96
C THR A 66 5.89 -7.98 -11.03
N GLY A 67 4.65 -8.10 -10.56
CA GLY A 67 4.25 -9.17 -9.66
C GLY A 67 3.22 -8.71 -8.66
N ARG A 68 2.87 -9.62 -7.75
CA ARG A 68 1.91 -9.36 -6.67
C ARG A 68 2.60 -9.46 -5.33
N SER A 69 2.23 -8.55 -4.44
CA SER A 69 2.67 -8.58 -3.05
C SER A 69 1.41 -8.51 -2.17
N VAL A 70 1.33 -9.40 -1.19
CA VAL A 70 0.18 -9.47 -0.30
C VAL A 70 0.68 -9.34 1.13
N SER A 71 0.05 -8.47 1.90
CA SER A 71 0.39 -8.32 3.31
C SER A 71 -0.10 -9.55 4.10
N PRO A 72 0.47 -9.80 5.29
CA PRO A 72 -0.18 -10.72 6.21
C PRO A 72 -1.53 -10.15 6.63
N THR A 73 -2.31 -10.95 7.36
CA THR A 73 -3.55 -10.46 7.94
C THR A 73 -3.22 -9.40 8.99
N LEU A 74 -3.79 -8.22 8.83
CA LEU A 74 -3.57 -7.09 9.72
C LEU A 74 -4.81 -6.89 10.58
N LYS A 75 -4.60 -6.59 11.85
CA LYS A 75 -5.69 -6.25 12.75
C LYS A 75 -5.85 -4.75 12.80
N ARG A 76 -7.07 -4.29 12.55
CA ARG A 76 -7.38 -2.86 12.57
C ARG A 76 -7.18 -2.27 13.97
N SER A 77 -6.50 -1.14 14.05
CA SER A 77 -6.35 -0.36 15.28
C SER A 77 -6.86 1.07 15.13
N GLY A 78 -7.09 1.53 13.90
CA GLY A 78 -7.65 2.84 13.62
C GLY A 78 -8.92 2.73 12.78
N ASN A 79 -9.45 3.86 12.35
CA ASN A 79 -10.67 3.87 11.55
C ASN A 79 -10.48 4.44 10.15
N ARG A 80 -9.26 4.81 9.80
CA ARG A 80 -8.90 5.28 8.46
C ARG A 80 -7.57 4.68 8.06
N VAL A 81 -7.37 4.49 6.75
CA VAL A 81 -6.16 3.91 6.19
C VAL A 81 -5.69 4.77 5.02
N ARG A 82 -4.39 4.81 4.83
CA ARG A 82 -3.78 5.41 3.64
C ARG A 82 -2.51 4.64 3.28
N TYR A 83 -2.03 4.88 2.07
CA TYR A 83 -0.79 4.28 1.59
C TYR A 83 0.23 5.37 1.30
N VAL A 84 1.44 5.23 1.85
CA VAL A 84 2.56 6.10 1.52
C VAL A 84 3.40 5.38 0.49
N GLN A 85 3.50 5.95 -0.70
CA GLN A 85 4.15 5.35 -1.85
C GLN A 85 5.40 6.13 -2.21
N THR A 86 6.54 5.44 -2.26
CA THR A 86 7.84 6.07 -2.55
C THR A 86 8.40 5.47 -3.83
N ILE A 87 8.68 6.31 -4.79
CA ILE A 87 9.29 5.94 -6.07
C ILE A 87 10.74 6.35 -6.05
N GLY A 88 11.63 5.41 -6.39
CA GLY A 88 13.07 5.68 -6.53
C GLY A 88 13.58 5.19 -7.85
N GLY A 89 14.79 5.61 -8.21
CA GLY A 89 15.45 5.24 -9.46
C GLY A 89 15.73 6.43 -10.33
N THR A 90 16.18 6.16 -11.56
CA THR A 90 16.51 7.17 -12.56
C THR A 90 15.76 6.90 -13.86
N ASP A 91 15.87 7.79 -14.84
CA ASP A 91 15.21 7.66 -16.16
C ASP A 91 13.69 7.57 -16.05
N SER A 92 13.10 8.49 -15.27
CA SER A 92 11.65 8.60 -15.12
C SER A 92 11.01 7.28 -14.67
N PRO A 93 11.36 6.76 -13.48
CA PRO A 93 10.80 5.49 -13.02
C PRO A 93 9.27 5.57 -12.97
N THR A 94 8.64 4.50 -13.47
CA THR A 94 7.18 4.44 -13.58
C THR A 94 6.74 3.03 -13.21
N PHE A 95 5.72 2.92 -12.37
CA PHE A 95 5.10 1.66 -12.03
C PHE A 95 3.60 1.75 -12.34
N THR A 96 3.09 0.78 -13.09
CA THR A 96 1.65 0.63 -13.26
C THR A 96 1.19 -0.41 -12.26
N ARG A 97 0.33 0.01 -11.35
CA ARG A 97 -0.05 -0.85 -10.22
C ARG A 97 -1.48 -0.60 -9.79
N SER A 98 -2.03 -1.57 -9.07
CA SER A 98 -3.27 -1.41 -8.30
C SER A 98 -3.00 -1.80 -6.86
N ILE A 99 -3.74 -1.21 -5.94
CA ILE A 99 -3.71 -1.57 -4.52
C ILE A 99 -5.13 -1.88 -4.11
N SER A 100 -5.34 -3.01 -3.46
CA SER A 100 -6.66 -3.39 -2.98
C SER A 100 -6.59 -3.83 -1.52
N LEU A 101 -7.63 -3.50 -0.77
CA LEU A 101 -7.79 -3.87 0.63
C LEU A 101 -9.01 -4.77 0.72
N GLY A 102 -8.81 -5.98 1.23
CA GLY A 102 -9.88 -6.94 1.39
C GLY A 102 -10.05 -7.35 2.85
N ALA A 103 -11.29 -7.65 3.23
CA ALA A 103 -11.56 -8.18 4.55
C ALA A 103 -10.94 -9.57 4.69
N ALA A 104 -10.46 -9.88 5.88
CA ALA A 104 -9.93 -11.20 6.21
C ALA A 104 -10.70 -11.77 7.41
N PRO A 105 -10.81 -13.10 7.52
CA PRO A 105 -11.45 -13.70 8.69
C PRO A 105 -10.68 -13.39 9.96
N ALA A 106 -11.41 -13.22 11.07
CA ALA A 106 -10.81 -12.87 12.34
C ALA A 106 -9.84 -13.95 12.84
N ASN A 107 -10.05 -15.19 12.45
CA ASN A 107 -9.22 -16.33 12.85
C ASN A 107 -8.42 -16.90 11.69
N ASP A 108 -8.13 -16.06 10.73
CA ASP A 108 -7.30 -16.44 9.60
C ASP A 108 -5.91 -16.86 10.07
N LYS A 109 -5.39 -17.91 9.50
CA LYS A 109 -4.13 -18.51 9.94
C LYS A 109 -3.09 -18.54 8.85
#